data_4364f6c730390b137dfa932be6c0e785
#
_entry.id   4364f6c730390b137dfa932be6c0e785
#
_cell.length_a   1.000
_cell.length_b   1.000
_cell.length_c   1.000
_cell.angle_alpha   90.00
_cell.angle_beta   90.00
_cell.angle_gamma   90.00
#
_symmetry.space_group_name_H-M   'P 1'
#
loop_
_entity.id
_entity.type
_entity.pdbx_description
1 polymer ?
#
loop_
_entity_poly.entity_id
_entity_poly.type
_entity_poly.pdbx_seq_one_letter_code
_entity_poly.pdbx_strand_id
1 'polypeptide(L)'
;MNKICPLNQIGDYRIMIIKIDIHNAKKRTERAKINLQKKFSYDNAEIVCKFMDRLRLDNKSYGRIANYAECIGRILEIKDDKNIKEWTRDEIEFIHKTIADSDYENSVKKDTLTGLKRICHFAVHGEIADKAKGKEYDPLVAWITPGSFKDKYQKVQSKDLLTDDEILQLIQATKRMGGRYVKRNIAIIFVLLEGAYRPGELLDIRISGIEFEKDFVRIYTTGKTGPKSLTLVASFEPIKEWLAEHPYSDDPDAFLFYHDNSDGLIPYHRFSELIKRTRDISGIKKRIWPYLFRHTALTEYSKKLGNVAKIYGNWSRGSNMLAVYEHLANSDQEDAILKLHGLKKDNTNESVLFSKSCPNCHVQNSSDKHHCTGCGKELSKELVKLKEGKREMNKQSKIPDFEDKISKKIENLEYLFLEQQKLISKLVDKKTKIIQ
;
A
#
# COMPACT_ATOMS: atom_id res chain seq x y z
N MET A 1 21.51 -24.41 22.03
CA MET A 1 22.65 -24.61 21.13
C MET A 1 22.35 -23.92 19.83
N ASN A 2 22.88 -22.71 19.66
CA ASN A 2 22.69 -21.85 18.49
C ASN A 2 23.48 -22.39 17.31
N LYS A 3 22.81 -22.89 16.29
CA LYS A 3 23.41 -23.08 14.97
C LYS A 3 23.27 -21.77 14.19
N ILE A 4 24.35 -20.98 14.23
CA ILE A 4 24.57 -19.86 13.32
C ILE A 4 24.87 -20.47 11.94
N CYS A 5 24.03 -20.17 10.96
CA CYS A 5 24.28 -20.50 9.56
C CYS A 5 25.46 -19.66 9.05
N PRO A 6 26.50 -20.22 8.43
CA PRO A 6 27.64 -19.45 7.96
C PRO A 6 27.29 -18.74 6.64
N LEU A 7 27.04 -17.46 6.73
CA LEU A 7 26.91 -16.56 5.55
C LEU A 7 28.30 -15.97 5.24
N ASN A 8 29.07 -16.67 4.41
CA ASN A 8 30.19 -16.09 3.67
C ASN A 8 30.33 -16.81 2.33
N GLN A 9 29.45 -16.51 1.39
CA GLN A 9 29.72 -16.64 -0.04
C GLN A 9 28.69 -15.73 -0.77
N ILE A 10 29.09 -14.51 -1.08
CA ILE A 10 28.48 -13.69 -2.14
C ILE A 10 28.94 -14.32 -3.45
N GLY A 11 28.26 -15.37 -3.87
CA GLY A 11 28.48 -16.09 -5.10
C GLY A 11 27.16 -16.27 -5.83
N ASP A 12 27.03 -15.68 -7.02
CA ASP A 12 26.08 -15.96 -8.11
C ASP A 12 24.70 -16.52 -7.70
N TYR A 13 23.93 -15.76 -6.94
CA TYR A 13 22.50 -15.97 -6.91
C TYR A 13 21.92 -15.42 -8.23
N ARG A 14 21.87 -16.25 -9.26
CA ARG A 14 20.88 -16.13 -10.31
C ARG A 14 19.51 -16.37 -9.65
N ILE A 15 19.01 -15.35 -8.94
CA ILE A 15 17.61 -15.29 -8.55
C ILE A 15 16.86 -15.33 -9.88
N MET A 16 16.28 -16.47 -10.18
CA MET A 16 15.29 -16.55 -11.26
C MET A 16 14.16 -15.61 -10.84
N ILE A 17 14.15 -14.38 -11.38
CA ILE A 17 13.15 -13.37 -11.09
C ILE A 17 11.83 -13.87 -11.70
N ILE A 18 11.15 -14.76 -11.02
CA ILE A 18 9.78 -15.12 -11.33
C ILE A 18 8.94 -13.95 -10.87
N LYS A 19 8.67 -13.04 -11.79
CA LYS A 19 7.81 -11.90 -11.53
C LYS A 19 6.42 -12.38 -11.15
N ILE A 20 6.06 -12.22 -9.87
CA ILE A 20 4.75 -12.62 -9.38
C ILE A 20 3.64 -11.83 -10.07
N ASP A 21 2.52 -12.50 -10.32
CA ASP A 21 1.33 -11.92 -10.94
C ASP A 21 0.22 -11.69 -9.91
N ILE A 22 0.41 -10.72 -9.03
CA ILE A 22 -0.56 -10.37 -7.98
C ILE A 22 -1.93 -9.93 -8.51
N HIS A 23 -2.00 -9.55 -9.78
CA HIS A 23 -3.22 -9.10 -10.46
C HIS A 23 -3.90 -10.17 -11.30
N ASN A 24 -3.37 -11.40 -11.32
CA ASN A 24 -3.81 -12.46 -12.22
C ASN A 24 -3.87 -12.00 -13.69
N ALA A 25 -2.91 -11.18 -14.12
CA ALA A 25 -2.91 -10.53 -15.41
C ALA A 25 -2.87 -11.52 -16.56
N LYS A 26 -2.21 -12.67 -16.40
CA LYS A 26 -2.23 -13.76 -17.39
C LYS A 26 -3.65 -14.30 -17.58
N LYS A 27 -4.33 -14.66 -16.49
CA LYS A 27 -5.73 -15.14 -16.55
C LYS A 27 -6.67 -14.06 -17.09
N ARG A 28 -6.45 -12.78 -16.72
CA ARG A 28 -7.22 -11.65 -17.26
C ARG A 28 -7.04 -11.51 -18.77
N THR A 29 -5.83 -11.69 -19.27
CA THR A 29 -5.51 -11.64 -20.71
C THR A 29 -6.23 -12.76 -21.46
N GLU A 30 -6.21 -14.00 -20.94
CA GLU A 30 -6.93 -15.13 -21.54
C GLU A 30 -8.45 -14.91 -21.55
N ARG A 31 -9.00 -14.42 -20.44
CA ARG A 31 -10.43 -14.05 -20.37
C ARG A 31 -10.78 -12.96 -21.38
N ALA A 32 -9.92 -11.97 -21.57
CA ALA A 32 -10.13 -10.90 -22.54
C ALA A 32 -10.20 -11.46 -23.98
N LYS A 33 -9.34 -12.41 -24.36
CA LYS A 33 -9.40 -13.10 -25.64
C LYS A 33 -10.74 -13.84 -25.82
N ILE A 34 -11.16 -14.62 -24.83
CA ILE A 34 -12.43 -15.36 -24.88
C ILE A 34 -13.62 -14.40 -25.01
N ASN A 35 -13.61 -13.30 -24.26
CA ASN A 35 -14.70 -12.31 -24.31
C ASN A 35 -14.77 -11.61 -25.68
N LEU A 36 -13.62 -11.26 -26.27
CA LEU A 36 -13.56 -10.68 -27.62
C LEU A 36 -14.16 -11.63 -28.65
N GLN A 37 -13.78 -12.90 -28.62
CA GLN A 37 -14.29 -13.93 -29.55
C GLN A 37 -15.79 -14.20 -29.39
N LYS A 38 -16.36 -14.02 -28.20
CA LYS A 38 -17.80 -14.19 -27.93
C LYS A 38 -18.64 -12.98 -28.32
N LYS A 39 -18.05 -11.77 -28.23
CA LYS A 39 -18.81 -10.52 -28.30
C LYS A 39 -18.76 -9.87 -29.67
N PHE A 40 -17.69 -10.07 -30.42
CA PHE A 40 -17.41 -9.38 -31.65
C PHE A 40 -17.30 -10.36 -32.85
N SER A 41 -17.41 -9.83 -34.06
CA SER A 41 -17.23 -10.58 -35.29
C SER A 41 -15.90 -11.33 -35.30
N TYR A 42 -15.87 -12.42 -36.07
CA TYR A 42 -14.65 -13.23 -36.22
C TYR A 42 -13.45 -12.39 -36.68
N ASP A 43 -13.64 -11.53 -37.68
CA ASP A 43 -12.57 -10.70 -38.25
C ASP A 43 -11.97 -9.74 -37.21
N ASN A 44 -12.81 -9.01 -36.48
CA ASN A 44 -12.35 -8.08 -35.43
C ASN A 44 -11.70 -8.83 -34.27
N ALA A 45 -12.28 -9.91 -33.81
CA ALA A 45 -11.72 -10.72 -32.73
C ALA A 45 -10.36 -11.30 -33.14
N GLU A 46 -10.21 -11.77 -34.38
CA GLU A 46 -8.94 -12.30 -34.92
C GLU A 46 -7.85 -11.21 -34.99
N ILE A 47 -8.18 -10.02 -35.51
CA ILE A 47 -7.26 -8.88 -35.56
C ILE A 47 -6.76 -8.52 -34.16
N VAL A 48 -7.68 -8.42 -33.20
CA VAL A 48 -7.32 -8.03 -31.81
C VAL A 48 -6.50 -9.14 -31.15
N CYS A 49 -6.85 -10.41 -31.33
CA CYS A 49 -6.05 -11.54 -30.82
C CYS A 49 -4.63 -11.55 -31.38
N LYS A 50 -4.48 -11.38 -32.70
CA LYS A 50 -3.15 -11.28 -33.38
C LYS A 50 -2.35 -10.08 -32.82
N PHE A 51 -2.99 -8.94 -32.59
CA PHE A 51 -2.37 -7.78 -31.98
C PHE A 51 -1.88 -8.09 -30.55
N MET A 52 -2.71 -8.77 -29.74
CA MET A 52 -2.33 -9.19 -28.37
C MET A 52 -1.11 -10.13 -28.39
N ASP A 53 -1.09 -11.09 -29.32
CA ASP A 53 0.03 -12.03 -29.47
C ASP A 53 1.30 -11.30 -29.95
N ARG A 54 1.19 -10.35 -30.88
CA ARG A 54 2.30 -9.50 -31.29
C ARG A 54 2.85 -8.67 -30.12
N LEU A 55 2.00 -8.08 -29.30
CA LEU A 55 2.43 -7.38 -28.08
C LEU A 55 3.21 -8.30 -27.13
N ARG A 56 2.82 -9.59 -27.05
CA ARG A 56 3.53 -10.57 -26.24
C ARG A 56 4.91 -10.88 -26.80
N LEU A 57 5.04 -11.04 -28.11
CA LEU A 57 6.33 -11.21 -28.79
C LEU A 57 7.24 -9.99 -28.57
N ASP A 58 6.67 -8.79 -28.53
CA ASP A 58 7.39 -7.56 -28.20
C ASP A 58 7.63 -7.39 -26.66
N ASN A 59 7.52 -8.49 -25.91
CA ASN A 59 7.80 -8.55 -24.48
C ASN A 59 6.96 -7.59 -23.61
N LYS A 60 5.75 -7.23 -24.04
CA LYS A 60 4.83 -6.44 -23.20
C LYS A 60 4.23 -7.32 -22.10
N SER A 61 3.99 -6.72 -20.92
CA SER A 61 3.40 -7.44 -19.80
C SER A 61 1.95 -7.83 -20.07
N TYR A 62 1.51 -8.97 -19.51
CA TYR A 62 0.11 -9.43 -19.61
C TYR A 62 -0.89 -8.35 -19.16
N GLY A 63 -0.61 -7.62 -18.07
CA GLY A 63 -1.49 -6.53 -17.61
C GLY A 63 -1.65 -5.42 -18.65
N ARG A 64 -0.59 -5.09 -19.38
CA ARG A 64 -0.65 -4.10 -20.47
C ARG A 64 -1.47 -4.62 -21.66
N ILE A 65 -1.30 -5.89 -21.99
CA ILE A 65 -2.02 -6.55 -23.10
C ILE A 65 -3.53 -6.61 -22.76
N ALA A 66 -3.89 -7.05 -21.56
CA ALA A 66 -5.28 -7.07 -21.10
C ALA A 66 -5.92 -5.68 -21.14
N ASN A 67 -5.18 -4.64 -20.73
CA ASN A 67 -5.67 -3.26 -20.79
C ASN A 67 -5.95 -2.80 -22.22
N TYR A 68 -5.06 -3.13 -23.18
CA TYR A 68 -5.32 -2.85 -24.60
C TYR A 68 -6.56 -3.58 -25.11
N ALA A 69 -6.73 -4.86 -24.79
CA ALA A 69 -7.90 -5.63 -25.19
C ALA A 69 -9.20 -5.00 -24.68
N GLU A 70 -9.24 -4.55 -23.43
CA GLU A 70 -10.41 -3.86 -22.87
C GLU A 70 -10.65 -2.49 -23.52
N CYS A 71 -9.61 -1.73 -23.80
CA CYS A 71 -9.72 -0.45 -24.53
C CYS A 71 -10.27 -0.67 -25.95
N ILE A 72 -9.76 -1.66 -26.67
CA ILE A 72 -10.19 -1.96 -28.04
C ILE A 72 -11.63 -2.50 -28.03
N GLY A 73 -12.01 -3.30 -27.04
CA GLY A 73 -13.40 -3.75 -26.88
C GLY A 73 -14.40 -2.58 -26.79
N ARG A 74 -14.07 -1.54 -25.99
CA ARG A 74 -14.91 -0.30 -25.95
C ARG A 74 -14.98 0.42 -27.30
N ILE A 75 -13.87 0.45 -28.02
CA ILE A 75 -13.81 1.08 -29.35
C ILE A 75 -14.70 0.36 -30.36
N LEU A 76 -14.67 -0.97 -30.35
CA LEU A 76 -15.53 -1.79 -31.22
C LEU A 76 -17.02 -1.60 -30.89
N GLU A 77 -17.38 -1.43 -29.60
CA GLU A 77 -18.75 -1.09 -29.19
C GLU A 77 -19.22 0.25 -29.75
N ILE A 78 -18.35 1.26 -29.79
CA ILE A 78 -18.68 2.59 -30.36
C ILE A 78 -19.01 2.50 -31.86
N LYS A 79 -18.43 1.53 -32.56
CA LYS A 79 -18.61 1.34 -34.01
C LYS A 79 -19.49 0.13 -34.38
N ASP A 80 -20.31 -0.35 -33.43
CA ASP A 80 -21.21 -1.48 -33.66
C ASP A 80 -20.52 -2.66 -34.39
N ASP A 81 -19.27 -2.94 -33.95
CA ASP A 81 -18.43 -4.02 -34.44
C ASP A 81 -18.11 -3.97 -35.99
N LYS A 82 -18.15 -2.77 -36.60
CA LYS A 82 -17.66 -2.61 -37.96
C LYS A 82 -16.19 -3.05 -38.06
N ASN A 83 -15.82 -3.73 -39.19
CA ASN A 83 -14.45 -4.24 -39.40
C ASN A 83 -13.41 -3.11 -39.29
N ILE A 84 -12.40 -3.28 -38.42
CA ILE A 84 -11.36 -2.27 -38.17
C ILE A 84 -10.59 -1.89 -39.42
N LYS A 85 -10.41 -2.83 -40.38
CA LYS A 85 -9.70 -2.58 -41.64
C LYS A 85 -10.43 -1.61 -42.57
N GLU A 86 -11.72 -1.47 -42.38
CA GLU A 86 -12.60 -0.63 -43.22
C GLU A 86 -12.86 0.75 -42.62
N TRP A 87 -12.24 1.07 -41.49
CA TRP A 87 -12.46 2.36 -40.84
C TRP A 87 -11.80 3.49 -41.65
N THR A 88 -12.64 4.44 -42.00
CA THR A 88 -12.22 5.69 -42.63
C THR A 88 -11.68 6.70 -41.61
N ARG A 89 -11.06 7.75 -42.13
CA ARG A 89 -10.60 8.87 -41.31
C ARG A 89 -11.73 9.48 -40.48
N ASP A 90 -12.88 9.73 -41.09
CA ASP A 90 -14.04 10.34 -40.42
C ASP A 90 -14.58 9.45 -39.29
N GLU A 91 -14.58 8.15 -39.48
CA GLU A 91 -15.01 7.21 -38.47
C GLU A 91 -14.04 7.17 -37.27
N ILE A 92 -12.74 7.26 -37.51
CA ILE A 92 -11.74 7.33 -36.46
C ILE A 92 -11.85 8.67 -35.71
N GLU A 93 -12.14 9.76 -36.40
CA GLU A 93 -12.43 11.06 -35.75
C GLU A 93 -13.70 11.03 -34.88
N PHE A 94 -14.75 10.35 -35.39
CA PHE A 94 -15.97 10.12 -34.62
C PHE A 94 -15.67 9.33 -33.32
N ILE A 95 -14.92 8.23 -33.41
CA ILE A 95 -14.51 7.45 -32.23
C ILE A 95 -13.71 8.32 -31.27
N HIS A 96 -12.72 9.07 -31.78
CA HIS A 96 -11.90 9.97 -30.99
C HIS A 96 -12.75 10.99 -30.25
N LYS A 97 -13.69 11.65 -30.92
CA LYS A 97 -14.60 12.62 -30.35
C LYS A 97 -15.48 11.99 -29.27
N THR A 98 -16.07 10.82 -29.55
CA THR A 98 -16.91 10.09 -28.57
C THR A 98 -16.14 9.78 -27.30
N ILE A 99 -14.87 9.38 -27.39
CA ILE A 99 -14.01 9.12 -26.23
C ILE A 99 -13.65 10.43 -25.53
N ALA A 100 -13.35 11.50 -26.26
CA ALA A 100 -13.00 12.80 -25.69
C ALA A 100 -14.15 13.41 -24.90
N ASP A 101 -15.37 13.31 -25.41
CA ASP A 101 -16.60 13.86 -24.82
C ASP A 101 -17.19 12.97 -23.72
N SER A 102 -16.70 11.74 -23.54
CA SER A 102 -17.18 10.82 -22.50
C SER A 102 -16.84 11.30 -21.07
N ASP A 103 -17.55 10.78 -20.07
CA ASP A 103 -17.28 11.03 -18.64
C ASP A 103 -16.10 10.21 -18.09
N TYR A 104 -15.33 9.54 -18.94
CA TYR A 104 -14.16 8.77 -18.49
C TYR A 104 -13.07 9.68 -17.92
N GLU A 105 -12.35 9.18 -16.92
CA GLU A 105 -11.14 9.85 -16.46
C GLU A 105 -10.12 10.02 -17.58
N ASN A 106 -9.33 11.09 -17.54
CA ASN A 106 -8.30 11.40 -18.55
C ASN A 106 -7.31 10.25 -18.78
N SER A 107 -6.99 9.49 -17.72
CA SER A 107 -6.15 8.29 -17.82
C SER A 107 -6.79 7.21 -18.70
N VAL A 108 -8.11 7.00 -18.57
CA VAL A 108 -8.87 6.03 -19.39
C VAL A 108 -8.99 6.51 -20.84
N LYS A 109 -9.31 7.81 -21.06
CA LYS A 109 -9.34 8.43 -22.39
C LYS A 109 -8.00 8.25 -23.10
N LYS A 110 -6.91 8.58 -22.42
CA LYS A 110 -5.54 8.41 -22.90
C LYS A 110 -5.22 6.97 -23.29
N ASP A 111 -5.53 6.01 -22.44
CA ASP A 111 -5.25 4.60 -22.69
C ASP A 111 -6.11 4.07 -23.85
N THR A 112 -7.39 4.47 -23.92
CA THR A 112 -8.30 4.07 -24.98
C THR A 112 -7.87 4.66 -26.34
N LEU A 113 -7.49 5.94 -26.40
CA LEU A 113 -6.97 6.56 -27.63
C LEU A 113 -5.60 5.98 -28.04
N THR A 114 -4.78 5.56 -27.08
CA THR A 114 -3.55 4.81 -27.37
C THR A 114 -3.88 3.45 -27.98
N GLY A 115 -4.93 2.79 -27.49
CA GLY A 115 -5.46 1.54 -28.06
C GLY A 115 -5.94 1.74 -29.49
N LEU A 116 -6.78 2.77 -29.73
CA LEU A 116 -7.28 3.15 -31.07
C LEU A 116 -6.13 3.35 -32.06
N LYS A 117 -5.17 4.20 -31.71
CA LYS A 117 -4.02 4.50 -32.55
C LYS A 117 -3.23 3.25 -32.93
N ARG A 118 -3.04 2.35 -31.96
CA ARG A 118 -2.24 1.13 -32.15
C ARG A 118 -2.98 0.05 -32.93
N ILE A 119 -4.26 -0.16 -32.67
CA ILE A 119 -5.01 -1.23 -33.34
C ILE A 119 -5.27 -0.89 -34.79
N CYS A 120 -5.59 0.36 -35.16
CA CYS A 120 -5.75 0.78 -36.54
C CYS A 120 -4.46 0.63 -37.34
N HIS A 121 -3.32 1.06 -36.79
CA HIS A 121 -2.02 0.84 -37.42
C HIS A 121 -1.75 -0.65 -37.65
N PHE A 122 -2.00 -1.47 -36.60
CA PHE A 122 -1.79 -2.92 -36.68
C PHE A 122 -2.71 -3.59 -37.69
N ALA A 123 -3.97 -3.15 -37.79
CA ALA A 123 -4.93 -3.71 -38.76
C ALA A 123 -4.48 -3.51 -40.23
N VAL A 124 -3.79 -2.40 -40.53
CA VAL A 124 -3.27 -2.07 -41.85
C VAL A 124 -1.92 -2.77 -42.10
N HIS A 125 -0.99 -2.70 -41.17
CA HIS A 125 0.42 -3.10 -41.41
C HIS A 125 0.78 -4.47 -40.79
N GLY A 126 -0.05 -5.07 -39.93
CA GLY A 126 0.24 -6.33 -39.25
C GLY A 126 1.38 -6.24 -38.22
N GLU A 127 1.88 -5.03 -37.94
CA GLU A 127 2.99 -4.80 -37.00
C GLU A 127 2.72 -3.61 -36.09
N ILE A 128 3.55 -3.48 -35.03
CA ILE A 128 3.41 -2.39 -34.05
C ILE A 128 4.36 -1.26 -34.46
N ALA A 129 3.83 -0.03 -34.50
CA ALA A 129 4.64 1.16 -34.73
C ALA A 129 5.68 1.32 -33.60
N ASP A 130 6.93 1.58 -33.99
CA ASP A 130 8.06 1.81 -33.08
C ASP A 130 8.97 2.90 -33.68
N LYS A 131 8.78 4.13 -33.20
CA LYS A 131 9.55 5.28 -33.70
C LYS A 131 11.06 5.12 -33.48
N ALA A 132 11.48 4.42 -32.44
CA ALA A 132 12.89 4.16 -32.16
C ALA A 132 13.52 3.25 -33.22
N LYS A 133 12.70 2.47 -33.95
CA LYS A 133 13.11 1.60 -35.05
C LYS A 133 12.71 2.16 -36.44
N GLY A 134 12.38 3.43 -36.53
CA GLY A 134 11.97 4.07 -37.78
C GLY A 134 10.58 3.64 -38.29
N LYS A 135 9.78 2.94 -37.47
CA LYS A 135 8.41 2.51 -37.82
C LYS A 135 7.40 3.54 -37.35
N GLU A 136 7.06 4.45 -38.23
CA GLU A 136 6.08 5.50 -37.94
C GLU A 136 4.65 4.96 -37.96
N TYR A 137 3.74 5.70 -37.33
CA TYR A 137 2.31 5.39 -37.39
C TYR A 137 1.74 5.68 -38.79
N ASP A 138 0.77 4.85 -39.20
CA ASP A 138 -0.03 5.09 -40.38
C ASP A 138 -0.60 6.52 -40.38
N PRO A 139 -0.57 7.25 -41.53
CA PRO A 139 -1.12 8.61 -41.64
C PRO A 139 -2.57 8.73 -41.14
N LEU A 140 -3.36 7.65 -41.33
CA LEU A 140 -4.75 7.56 -40.88
C LEU A 140 -4.89 7.85 -39.36
N VAL A 141 -3.89 7.51 -38.55
CA VAL A 141 -3.91 7.63 -37.05
C VAL A 141 -2.74 8.42 -36.46
N ALA A 142 -1.80 8.86 -37.29
CA ALA A 142 -0.60 9.58 -36.84
C ALA A 142 -0.94 10.83 -36.00
N TRP A 143 -2.02 11.53 -36.33
CA TRP A 143 -2.52 12.75 -35.72
C TRP A 143 -3.05 12.55 -34.30
N ILE A 144 -3.45 11.34 -33.91
CA ILE A 144 -3.96 11.07 -32.57
C ILE A 144 -2.84 11.30 -31.55
N THR A 145 -3.08 12.21 -30.60
CA THR A 145 -2.16 12.59 -29.53
C THR A 145 -2.73 12.25 -28.14
N PRO A 146 -2.68 10.98 -27.72
CA PRO A 146 -3.28 10.56 -26.44
C PRO A 146 -2.72 11.32 -25.22
N GLY A 147 -1.49 11.83 -25.34
CA GLY A 147 -0.82 12.61 -24.29
C GLY A 147 -1.42 13.98 -24.00
N SER A 148 -2.37 14.48 -24.83
CA SER A 148 -3.14 15.72 -24.56
C SER A 148 -4.09 15.58 -23.37
N PHE A 149 -4.57 14.36 -23.08
CA PHE A 149 -5.43 14.07 -21.94
C PHE A 149 -4.57 13.93 -20.68
N LYS A 150 -4.35 15.05 -20.01
CA LYS A 150 -3.64 15.12 -18.72
C LYS A 150 -4.54 15.67 -17.66
N ASP A 151 -4.47 15.10 -16.46
CA ASP A 151 -5.10 15.70 -15.29
C ASP A 151 -4.37 17.01 -14.97
N LYS A 152 -5.12 18.11 -14.79
CA LYS A 152 -4.58 19.44 -14.44
C LYS A 152 -3.99 19.47 -13.04
N TYR A 153 -4.48 18.62 -12.16
CA TYR A 153 -4.09 18.57 -10.75
C TYR A 153 -3.63 17.16 -10.37
N GLN A 154 -2.79 17.07 -9.35
CA GLN A 154 -2.43 15.78 -8.77
C GLN A 154 -3.67 15.13 -8.17
N LYS A 155 -3.86 13.82 -8.44
CA LYS A 155 -5.00 13.06 -7.91
C LYS A 155 -4.99 12.94 -6.38
N VAL A 156 -3.79 12.94 -5.75
CA VAL A 156 -3.60 12.87 -4.30
C VAL A 156 -3.22 14.25 -3.81
N GLN A 157 -3.93 14.77 -2.82
CA GLN A 157 -3.67 16.03 -2.14
C GLN A 157 -3.13 15.76 -0.74
N SER A 158 -2.51 16.75 -0.09
CA SER A 158 -1.97 16.60 1.27
C SER A 158 -3.02 16.15 2.28
N LYS A 159 -4.27 16.64 2.16
CA LYS A 159 -5.40 16.22 3.01
C LYS A 159 -5.77 14.73 2.89
N ASP A 160 -5.41 14.09 1.78
CA ASP A 160 -5.70 12.67 1.54
C ASP A 160 -4.67 11.77 2.21
N LEU A 161 -3.49 12.29 2.54
CA LEU A 161 -2.42 11.53 3.19
C LEU A 161 -2.84 11.09 4.59
N LEU A 162 -2.28 9.98 5.06
CA LEU A 162 -2.54 9.49 6.41
C LEU A 162 -1.86 10.38 7.44
N THR A 163 -2.60 10.78 8.46
CA THR A 163 -2.05 11.42 9.66
C THR A 163 -1.54 10.37 10.62
N ASP A 164 -0.70 10.76 11.58
CA ASP A 164 -0.19 9.87 12.62
C ASP A 164 -1.33 9.24 13.45
N ASP A 165 -2.37 10.01 13.78
CA ASP A 165 -3.55 9.50 14.50
C ASP A 165 -4.30 8.45 13.68
N GLU A 166 -4.48 8.67 12.39
CA GLU A 166 -5.13 7.71 11.49
C GLU A 166 -4.30 6.42 11.34
N ILE A 167 -2.97 6.53 11.29
CA ILE A 167 -2.08 5.37 11.29
C ILE A 167 -2.26 4.54 12.57
N LEU A 168 -2.28 5.20 13.73
CA LEU A 168 -2.55 4.52 15.00
C LEU A 168 -3.93 3.89 15.04
N GLN A 169 -4.97 4.59 14.54
CA GLN A 169 -6.31 4.03 14.41
C GLN A 169 -6.36 2.79 13.52
N LEU A 170 -5.63 2.78 12.39
CA LEU A 170 -5.52 1.60 11.52
C LEU A 170 -4.84 0.43 12.22
N ILE A 171 -3.75 0.67 12.96
CA ILE A 171 -3.07 -0.37 13.74
C ILE A 171 -4.01 -0.95 14.80
N GLN A 172 -4.72 -0.09 15.55
CA GLN A 172 -5.69 -0.52 16.54
C GLN A 172 -6.87 -1.28 15.92
N ALA A 173 -7.37 -0.82 14.77
CA ALA A 173 -8.41 -1.52 14.02
C ALA A 173 -7.95 -2.91 13.58
N THR A 174 -6.69 -3.04 13.15
CA THR A 174 -6.11 -4.33 12.78
C THR A 174 -6.05 -5.27 13.99
N LYS A 175 -5.68 -4.77 15.16
CA LYS A 175 -5.70 -5.55 16.42
C LYS A 175 -7.13 -6.01 16.76
N ARG A 176 -8.12 -5.11 16.64
CA ARG A 176 -9.55 -5.42 16.89
C ARG A 176 -10.14 -6.40 15.87
N MET A 177 -9.60 -6.46 14.66
CA MET A 177 -10.05 -7.41 13.64
C MET A 177 -9.90 -8.86 14.10
N GLY A 178 -8.92 -9.12 14.96
CA GLY A 178 -8.67 -10.46 15.48
C GLY A 178 -8.22 -11.47 14.42
N GLY A 179 -8.22 -12.74 14.81
CA GLY A 179 -7.94 -13.86 13.94
C GLY A 179 -6.46 -14.18 13.75
N ARG A 180 -6.19 -15.29 13.11
CA ARG A 180 -4.88 -15.92 12.92
C ARG A 180 -3.81 -14.99 12.29
N TYR A 181 -4.21 -14.04 11.46
CA TYR A 181 -3.28 -13.20 10.69
C TYR A 181 -3.10 -11.78 11.24
N VAL A 182 -3.48 -11.51 12.49
CA VAL A 182 -3.38 -10.16 13.08
C VAL A 182 -1.94 -9.65 13.05
N LYS A 183 -0.97 -10.44 13.49
CA LYS A 183 0.46 -10.04 13.50
C LYS A 183 0.99 -9.78 12.10
N ARG A 184 0.64 -10.66 11.13
CA ARG A 184 0.95 -10.44 9.72
C ARG A 184 0.40 -9.10 9.21
N ASN A 185 -0.87 -8.82 9.49
CA ASN A 185 -1.54 -7.62 9.00
C ASN A 185 -0.97 -6.35 9.64
N ILE A 186 -0.54 -6.41 10.90
CA ILE A 186 0.17 -5.33 11.58
C ILE A 186 1.54 -5.11 10.91
N ALA A 187 2.31 -6.17 10.70
CA ALA A 187 3.60 -6.11 10.02
C ALA A 187 3.46 -5.52 8.60
N ILE A 188 2.41 -5.88 7.85
CA ILE A 188 2.09 -5.29 6.54
C ILE A 188 1.96 -3.77 6.64
N ILE A 189 1.22 -3.24 7.62
CA ILE A 189 1.02 -1.79 7.79
C ILE A 189 2.36 -1.09 8.06
N PHE A 190 3.16 -1.62 8.99
CA PHE A 190 4.46 -1.04 9.31
C PHE A 190 5.41 -1.05 8.11
N VAL A 191 5.53 -2.18 7.42
CA VAL A 191 6.42 -2.31 6.26
C VAL A 191 5.97 -1.45 5.08
N LEU A 192 4.65 -1.27 4.87
CA LEU A 192 4.12 -0.34 3.87
C LEU A 192 4.53 1.10 4.16
N LEU A 193 4.36 1.53 5.41
CA LEU A 193 4.64 2.89 5.83
C LEU A 193 6.15 3.17 5.84
N GLU A 194 6.95 2.29 6.43
CA GLU A 194 8.38 2.54 6.57
C GLU A 194 9.15 2.24 5.28
N GLY A 195 8.81 1.18 4.56
CA GLY A 195 9.49 0.79 3.32
C GLY A 195 8.97 1.50 2.07
N ALA A 196 7.86 2.21 2.16
CA ALA A 196 7.20 2.85 1.02
C ALA A 196 7.06 1.93 -0.20
N TYR A 197 6.87 0.63 0.02
CA TYR A 197 6.80 -0.39 -1.03
C TYR A 197 5.60 -0.20 -1.95
N ARG A 198 5.77 -0.52 -3.24
CA ARG A 198 4.62 -0.79 -4.10
C ARG A 198 3.95 -2.10 -3.65
N PRO A 199 2.62 -2.24 -3.81
CA PRO A 199 1.94 -3.48 -3.42
C PRO A 199 2.61 -4.75 -3.95
N GLY A 200 3.05 -4.75 -5.21
CA GLY A 200 3.74 -5.91 -5.78
C GLY A 200 5.13 -6.17 -5.20
N GLU A 201 5.84 -5.13 -4.78
CA GLU A 201 7.13 -5.25 -4.11
C GLU A 201 6.95 -5.82 -2.69
N LEU A 202 5.95 -5.32 -1.95
CA LEU A 202 5.61 -5.80 -0.61
C LEU A 202 5.22 -7.28 -0.62
N LEU A 203 4.31 -7.66 -1.52
CA LEU A 203 3.74 -9.01 -1.55
C LEU A 203 4.71 -10.05 -2.11
N ASP A 204 5.81 -9.62 -2.74
CA ASP A 204 6.88 -10.49 -3.25
C ASP A 204 8.05 -10.67 -2.27
N ILE A 205 8.02 -10.03 -1.10
CA ILE A 205 9.07 -10.21 -0.10
C ILE A 205 9.11 -11.69 0.32
N ARG A 206 10.31 -12.30 0.21
CA ARG A 206 10.56 -13.67 0.63
C ARG A 206 11.29 -13.68 1.98
N ILE A 207 11.19 -14.80 2.69
CA ILE A 207 11.90 -14.97 3.97
C ILE A 207 13.40 -14.87 3.76
N SER A 208 13.94 -15.43 2.67
CA SER A 208 15.36 -15.30 2.30
C SER A 208 15.83 -13.86 2.06
N GLY A 209 14.88 -12.94 1.80
CA GLY A 209 15.17 -11.52 1.63
C GLY A 209 15.21 -10.72 2.93
N ILE A 210 15.22 -11.37 4.11
CA ILE A 210 15.13 -10.69 5.40
C ILE A 210 16.39 -10.97 6.22
N GLU A 211 17.08 -9.91 6.61
CA GLU A 211 18.23 -9.98 7.51
C GLU A 211 17.94 -9.18 8.77
N PHE A 212 17.97 -9.84 9.93
CA PHE A 212 17.85 -9.19 11.22
C PHE A 212 19.21 -8.76 11.74
N GLU A 213 19.33 -7.48 12.03
CA GLU A 213 20.42 -6.88 12.77
C GLU A 213 19.98 -6.65 14.23
N LYS A 214 20.85 -6.03 15.03
CA LYS A 214 20.55 -5.81 16.46
C LYS A 214 19.29 -4.98 16.70
N ASP A 215 19.12 -3.88 15.94
CA ASP A 215 18.09 -2.86 16.20
C ASP A 215 17.25 -2.53 14.95
N PHE A 216 17.44 -3.25 13.84
CA PHE A 216 16.73 -3.04 12.59
C PHE A 216 16.66 -4.32 11.75
N VAL A 217 15.82 -4.32 10.76
CA VAL A 217 15.73 -5.36 9.74
C VAL A 217 16.07 -4.79 8.37
N ARG A 218 16.88 -5.51 7.60
CA ARG A 218 17.16 -5.20 6.20
C ARG A 218 16.32 -6.11 5.32
N ILE A 219 15.60 -5.49 4.37
CA ILE A 219 14.73 -6.22 3.45
C ILE A 219 15.23 -6.04 2.02
N TYR A 220 15.52 -7.16 1.37
CA TYR A 220 15.90 -7.26 -0.03
C TYR A 220 14.67 -7.69 -0.84
N THR A 221 14.36 -6.96 -1.89
CA THR A 221 13.26 -7.29 -2.80
C THR A 221 13.58 -6.84 -4.22
N THR A 222 12.86 -7.38 -5.18
CA THR A 222 13.01 -7.00 -6.59
C THR A 222 11.70 -6.42 -7.09
N GLY A 223 11.74 -5.18 -7.54
CA GLY A 223 10.56 -4.49 -8.04
C GLY A 223 10.60 -4.24 -9.55
N LYS A 224 9.61 -3.48 -10.04
CA LYS A 224 9.51 -3.08 -11.45
C LYS A 224 10.75 -2.34 -11.96
N THR A 225 11.45 -1.65 -11.08
CA THR A 225 12.60 -0.79 -11.37
C THR A 225 13.94 -1.42 -10.95
N GLY A 226 13.96 -2.72 -10.65
CA GLY A 226 15.16 -3.48 -10.26
C GLY A 226 15.19 -3.84 -8.78
N PRO A 227 16.33 -4.37 -8.31
CA PRO A 227 16.53 -4.75 -6.91
C PRO A 227 16.48 -3.54 -5.99
N LYS A 228 16.01 -3.75 -4.76
CA LYS A 228 15.86 -2.75 -3.72
C LYS A 228 16.28 -3.38 -2.40
N SER A 229 17.10 -2.67 -1.64
CA SER A 229 17.45 -3.02 -0.26
C SER A 229 17.11 -1.83 0.64
N LEU A 230 16.34 -2.08 1.69
CA LEU A 230 15.96 -1.06 2.66
C LEU A 230 16.22 -1.52 4.09
N THR A 231 16.66 -0.57 4.90
CA THR A 231 16.79 -0.71 6.35
C THR A 231 15.52 -0.19 7.01
N LEU A 232 14.86 -1.02 7.83
CA LEU A 232 13.62 -0.73 8.52
C LEU A 232 13.81 -0.93 10.03
N VAL A 233 13.46 0.07 10.83
CA VAL A 233 13.61 0.09 12.28
C VAL A 233 12.26 -0.13 12.97
N ALA A 234 11.24 0.64 12.58
CA ALA A 234 9.89 0.54 13.16
C ALA A 234 9.21 -0.80 12.83
N SER A 235 9.56 -1.42 11.70
CA SER A 235 9.04 -2.71 11.26
C SER A 235 9.73 -3.91 11.90
N PHE A 236 10.83 -3.71 12.64
CA PHE A 236 11.64 -4.78 13.21
C PHE A 236 10.83 -5.71 14.12
N GLU A 237 10.22 -5.18 15.19
CA GLU A 237 9.41 -5.98 16.11
C GLU A 237 8.14 -6.56 15.45
N PRO A 238 7.36 -5.79 14.66
CA PRO A 238 6.20 -6.36 13.95
C PRO A 238 6.55 -7.54 13.03
N ILE A 239 7.67 -7.49 12.30
CA ILE A 239 8.10 -8.60 11.45
C ILE A 239 8.51 -9.80 12.29
N LYS A 240 9.27 -9.58 13.37
CA LYS A 240 9.70 -10.62 14.28
C LYS A 240 8.54 -11.34 14.97
N GLU A 241 7.55 -10.56 15.46
CA GLU A 241 6.32 -11.09 16.05
C GLU A 241 5.52 -11.94 15.04
N TRP A 242 5.49 -11.52 13.77
CA TRP A 242 4.82 -12.29 12.72
C TRP A 242 5.60 -13.55 12.34
N LEU A 243 6.91 -13.49 12.18
CA LEU A 243 7.72 -14.66 11.83
C LEU A 243 7.69 -15.75 12.91
N ALA A 244 7.48 -15.39 14.16
CA ALA A 244 7.29 -16.37 15.24
C ALA A 244 5.99 -17.19 15.09
N GLU A 245 5.02 -16.71 14.32
CA GLU A 245 3.75 -17.40 14.02
C GLU A 245 3.63 -17.81 12.54
N HIS A 246 4.65 -17.54 11.75
CA HIS A 246 4.62 -17.82 10.32
C HIS A 246 4.67 -19.34 10.07
N PRO A 247 3.73 -19.92 9.29
CA PRO A 247 3.62 -21.37 9.12
C PRO A 247 4.83 -22.00 8.38
N TYR A 248 5.59 -21.18 7.66
CA TYR A 248 6.73 -21.60 6.84
C TYR A 248 7.95 -20.70 7.11
N SER A 249 8.22 -20.38 8.38
CA SER A 249 9.34 -19.51 8.78
C SER A 249 10.71 -20.08 8.39
N ASP A 250 10.81 -21.41 8.27
CA ASP A 250 12.05 -22.10 7.93
C ASP A 250 12.27 -22.29 6.41
N ASP A 251 11.26 -21.95 5.59
CA ASP A 251 11.35 -22.01 4.13
C ASP A 251 11.81 -20.65 3.57
N PRO A 252 13.06 -20.55 3.05
CA PRO A 252 13.60 -19.33 2.51
C PRO A 252 12.82 -18.77 1.30
N ASP A 253 12.13 -19.63 0.55
CA ASP A 253 11.36 -19.26 -0.63
C ASP A 253 9.90 -18.89 -0.29
N ALA A 254 9.45 -19.09 0.95
CA ALA A 254 8.13 -18.69 1.37
C ALA A 254 7.97 -17.16 1.33
N PHE A 255 6.75 -16.69 0.99
CA PHE A 255 6.42 -15.28 1.06
C PHE A 255 6.38 -14.81 2.52
N LEU A 256 7.02 -13.68 2.84
CA LEU A 256 6.92 -13.08 4.17
C LEU A 256 5.46 -12.89 4.58
N PHE A 257 4.63 -12.37 3.68
CA PHE A 257 3.19 -12.17 3.93
C PHE A 257 2.38 -13.29 3.30
N TYR A 258 2.40 -14.42 3.95
CA TYR A 258 1.77 -15.66 3.50
C TYR A 258 0.24 -15.63 3.55
N HIS A 259 -0.40 -16.39 2.61
CA HIS A 259 -1.85 -16.62 2.57
C HIS A 259 -2.14 -18.07 2.17
N ASP A 260 -3.03 -18.77 2.92
CA ASP A 260 -3.27 -20.22 2.77
C ASP A 260 -3.79 -20.65 1.38
N ASN A 261 -4.53 -19.79 0.70
CA ASN A 261 -5.35 -20.18 -0.45
C ASN A 261 -4.81 -19.73 -1.81
N SER A 262 -3.51 -19.47 -1.98
CA SER A 262 -2.97 -18.90 -3.22
C SER A 262 -1.50 -19.19 -3.40
N ASP A 263 -1.08 -20.43 -3.24
CA ASP A 263 0.35 -20.81 -3.29
C ASP A 263 1.23 -19.91 -2.41
N GLY A 264 0.68 -19.50 -1.26
CA GLY A 264 1.32 -18.60 -0.30
C GLY A 264 1.23 -17.11 -0.64
N LEU A 265 0.86 -16.72 -1.84
CA LEU A 265 0.78 -15.32 -2.27
C LEU A 265 -0.56 -14.68 -1.87
N ILE A 266 -0.55 -13.47 -1.31
CA ILE A 266 -1.76 -12.66 -1.15
C ILE A 266 -2.12 -12.02 -2.51
N PRO A 267 -3.26 -12.37 -3.13
CA PRO A 267 -3.70 -11.69 -4.36
C PRO A 267 -4.04 -10.21 -4.08
N TYR A 268 -3.81 -9.33 -5.05
CA TYR A 268 -4.01 -7.89 -4.86
C TYR A 268 -5.43 -7.51 -4.41
N HIS A 269 -6.46 -8.21 -4.88
CA HIS A 269 -7.84 -7.93 -4.46
C HIS A 269 -8.04 -8.23 -2.97
N ARG A 270 -7.48 -9.34 -2.45
CA ARG A 270 -7.53 -9.68 -1.02
C ARG A 270 -6.73 -8.68 -0.18
N PHE A 271 -5.59 -8.23 -0.69
CA PHE A 271 -4.82 -7.18 -0.05
C PHE A 271 -5.58 -5.85 0.02
N SER A 272 -6.21 -5.43 -1.08
CA SER A 272 -7.05 -4.23 -1.11
C SER A 272 -8.26 -4.36 -0.18
N GLU A 273 -8.88 -5.54 -0.12
CA GLU A 273 -10.00 -5.84 0.79
C GLU A 273 -9.56 -5.75 2.26
N LEU A 274 -8.38 -6.28 2.60
CA LEU A 274 -7.79 -6.14 3.94
C LEU A 274 -7.68 -4.66 4.34
N ILE A 275 -7.09 -3.83 3.49
CA ILE A 275 -6.92 -2.39 3.76
C ILE A 275 -8.29 -1.70 3.91
N LYS A 276 -9.25 -2.02 3.02
CA LYS A 276 -10.61 -1.48 3.11
C LYS A 276 -11.28 -1.87 4.43
N ARG A 277 -11.24 -3.14 4.80
CA ARG A 277 -11.83 -3.64 6.04
C ARG A 277 -11.18 -3.01 7.28
N THR A 278 -9.86 -2.85 7.28
CA THR A 278 -9.14 -2.17 8.36
C THR A 278 -9.62 -0.72 8.51
N ARG A 279 -9.77 0.01 7.40
CA ARG A 279 -10.34 1.37 7.38
C ARG A 279 -11.76 1.38 7.96
N ASP A 280 -12.63 0.48 7.52
CA ASP A 280 -14.03 0.45 7.95
C ASP A 280 -14.13 0.22 9.48
N ILE A 281 -13.31 -0.66 10.04
CA ILE A 281 -13.23 -0.91 11.48
C ILE A 281 -12.62 0.27 12.24
N SER A 282 -11.69 1.02 11.62
CA SER A 282 -11.07 2.20 12.24
C SER A 282 -12.03 3.38 12.40
N GLY A 283 -13.08 3.44 11.58
CA GLY A 283 -14.02 4.57 11.51
C GLY A 283 -13.54 5.76 10.67
N ILE A 284 -12.38 5.65 10.03
CA ILE A 284 -11.85 6.70 9.16
C ILE A 284 -12.75 6.87 7.93
N LYS A 285 -13.21 8.10 7.68
CA LYS A 285 -14.19 8.40 6.61
C LYS A 285 -13.56 8.51 5.23
N LYS A 286 -12.29 8.97 5.15
CA LYS A 286 -11.62 9.13 3.86
C LYS A 286 -11.29 7.79 3.20
N ARG A 287 -11.11 7.80 1.88
CA ARG A 287 -10.70 6.63 1.12
C ARG A 287 -9.26 6.26 1.47
N ILE A 288 -9.03 4.99 1.83
CA ILE A 288 -7.69 4.43 2.05
C ILE A 288 -7.49 3.25 1.09
N TRP A 289 -6.34 3.22 0.40
CA TRP A 289 -5.96 2.16 -0.55
C TRP A 289 -4.46 1.88 -0.42
N PRO A 290 -3.96 0.73 -0.90
CA PRO A 290 -2.57 0.32 -0.67
C PRO A 290 -1.49 1.34 -1.07
N TYR A 291 -1.67 2.06 -2.17
CA TYR A 291 -0.72 3.09 -2.60
C TYR A 291 -0.71 4.35 -1.73
N LEU A 292 -1.79 4.60 -0.96
CA LEU A 292 -1.85 5.78 -0.08
C LEU A 292 -0.76 5.73 1.00
N PHE A 293 -0.48 4.55 1.54
CA PHE A 293 0.61 4.33 2.49
C PHE A 293 1.96 4.78 1.90
N ARG A 294 2.21 4.40 0.65
CA ARG A 294 3.42 4.83 -0.06
C ARG A 294 3.44 6.34 -0.31
N HIS A 295 2.31 6.94 -0.68
CA HIS A 295 2.22 8.40 -0.85
C HIS A 295 2.53 9.11 0.48
N THR A 296 1.96 8.66 1.58
CA THR A 296 2.22 9.21 2.92
C THR A 296 3.70 9.09 3.28
N ALA A 297 4.27 7.88 3.18
CA ALA A 297 5.67 7.63 3.52
C ALA A 297 6.63 8.47 2.68
N LEU A 298 6.48 8.48 1.36
CA LEU A 298 7.38 9.23 0.47
C LEU A 298 7.26 10.74 0.63
N THR A 299 6.08 11.27 0.98
CA THR A 299 5.93 12.69 1.32
C THR A 299 6.70 13.03 2.59
N GLU A 300 6.58 12.20 3.64
CA GLU A 300 7.36 12.41 4.87
C GLU A 300 8.88 12.25 4.64
N TYR A 301 9.29 11.26 3.84
CA TYR A 301 10.70 11.09 3.49
C TYR A 301 11.24 12.22 2.62
N SER A 302 10.43 12.78 1.70
CA SER A 302 10.86 13.94 0.93
C SER A 302 11.14 15.17 1.82
N LYS A 303 10.34 15.39 2.87
CA LYS A 303 10.54 16.45 3.86
C LYS A 303 11.80 16.24 4.69
N LYS A 304 12.03 15.01 5.18
CA LYS A 304 13.08 14.72 6.16
C LYS A 304 14.42 14.31 5.55
N LEU A 305 14.40 13.62 4.42
CA LEU A 305 15.58 12.99 3.80
C LEU A 305 15.95 13.60 2.45
N GLY A 306 15.11 14.49 1.87
CA GLY A 306 15.35 15.09 0.57
C GLY A 306 15.63 14.02 -0.51
N ASN A 307 16.74 14.13 -1.23
CA ASN A 307 17.12 13.22 -2.31
C ASN A 307 17.28 11.75 -1.88
N VAL A 308 17.55 11.47 -0.62
CA VAL A 308 17.64 10.08 -0.09
C VAL A 308 16.31 9.36 -0.19
N ALA A 309 15.18 10.09 -0.17
CA ALA A 309 13.84 9.52 -0.41
C ALA A 309 13.72 8.77 -1.76
N LYS A 310 14.57 9.10 -2.75
CA LYS A 310 14.63 8.38 -4.03
C LYS A 310 14.97 6.90 -3.86
N ILE A 311 15.72 6.54 -2.84
CA ILE A 311 16.07 5.13 -2.52
C ILE A 311 14.78 4.38 -2.12
N TYR A 312 13.98 4.96 -1.22
CA TYR A 312 12.70 4.39 -0.81
C TYR A 312 11.70 4.31 -1.97
N GLY A 313 11.70 5.33 -2.85
CA GLY A 313 10.92 5.34 -4.07
C GLY A 313 11.35 4.31 -5.11
N ASN A 314 12.56 3.75 -4.98
CA ASN A 314 13.23 2.94 -5.99
C ASN A 314 13.20 3.67 -7.35
N TRP A 315 13.73 4.92 -7.36
CA TRP A 315 13.82 5.78 -8.52
C TRP A 315 15.27 6.02 -8.90
N SER A 316 15.53 6.18 -10.20
CA SER A 316 16.84 6.60 -10.69
C SER A 316 17.20 8.01 -10.17
N ARG A 317 18.50 8.32 -10.12
CA ARG A 317 18.99 9.65 -9.67
C ARG A 317 18.39 10.80 -10.49
N GLY A 318 18.20 10.63 -11.80
CA GLY A 318 17.61 11.62 -12.70
C GLY A 318 16.09 11.65 -12.72
N SER A 319 15.40 10.86 -11.89
CA SER A 319 13.94 10.81 -11.86
C SER A 319 13.34 12.08 -11.24
N ASN A 320 12.35 12.67 -11.93
CA ASN A 320 11.56 13.80 -11.43
C ASN A 320 10.40 13.36 -10.51
N MET A 321 10.30 12.06 -10.19
CA MET A 321 9.20 11.57 -9.35
C MET A 321 9.21 12.14 -7.93
N LEU A 322 10.37 12.56 -7.41
CA LEU A 322 10.46 13.17 -6.08
C LEU A 322 9.69 14.50 -6.04
N ALA A 323 9.74 15.30 -7.10
CA ALA A 323 9.04 16.59 -7.17
C ALA A 323 7.52 16.47 -6.94
N VAL A 324 6.93 15.34 -7.30
CA VAL A 324 5.50 15.05 -7.02
C VAL A 324 5.22 15.05 -5.52
N TYR A 325 6.14 14.51 -4.73
CA TYR A 325 6.02 14.40 -3.27
C TYR A 325 6.45 15.68 -2.54
N GLU A 326 7.41 16.40 -3.10
CA GLU A 326 7.80 17.74 -2.61
C GLU A 326 6.63 18.72 -2.72
N HIS A 327 5.83 18.67 -3.79
CA HIS A 327 4.61 19.48 -3.89
C HIS A 327 3.57 19.13 -2.82
N LEU A 328 3.43 17.86 -2.48
CA LEU A 328 2.55 17.44 -1.38
C LEU A 328 3.07 17.89 -0.01
N ALA A 329 4.41 18.01 0.11
CA ALA A 329 5.08 18.51 1.31
C ALA A 329 4.97 20.05 1.46
N ASN A 330 4.88 20.79 0.36
CA ASN A 330 4.82 22.25 0.36
C ASN A 330 3.54 22.86 0.94
N SER A 331 2.49 22.04 1.22
CA SER A 331 1.35 22.50 2.00
C SER A 331 1.73 22.97 3.42
N ASP A 332 2.92 22.59 3.89
CA ASP A 332 3.48 23.01 5.18
C ASP A 332 4.43 24.22 5.05
N GLN A 333 4.39 24.93 3.91
CA GLN A 333 5.24 26.08 3.66
C GLN A 333 5.02 27.17 4.73
N GLU A 334 3.79 27.41 5.13
CA GLU A 334 3.44 28.32 6.21
C GLU A 334 4.11 27.89 7.53
N ASP A 335 4.02 26.61 7.87
CA ASP A 335 4.67 26.04 9.05
C ASP A 335 6.19 26.20 9.02
N ALA A 336 6.82 25.99 7.87
CA ALA A 336 8.26 26.16 7.70
C ALA A 336 8.68 27.63 7.87
N ILE A 337 7.93 28.55 7.31
CA ILE A 337 8.16 30.00 7.47
C ILE A 337 7.98 30.42 8.92
N LEU A 338 6.88 29.99 9.57
CA LEU A 338 6.62 30.31 10.99
C LEU A 338 7.71 29.76 11.92
N LYS A 339 8.23 28.57 11.62
CA LYS A 339 9.39 28.00 12.35
C LYS A 339 10.67 28.79 12.13
N LEU A 340 10.96 29.19 10.88
CA LEU A 340 12.13 29.98 10.55
C LEU A 340 12.16 31.31 11.33
N HIS A 341 10.98 31.91 11.54
CA HIS A 341 10.83 33.15 12.31
C HIS A 341 10.61 32.94 13.80
N GLY A 342 10.70 31.69 14.30
CA GLY A 342 10.53 31.37 15.72
C GLY A 342 9.09 31.54 16.24
N LEU A 343 8.11 31.74 15.36
CA LEU A 343 6.70 31.90 15.70
C LEU A 343 6.01 30.55 15.97
N LYS A 344 6.60 29.44 15.50
CA LYS A 344 6.16 28.07 15.78
C LYS A 344 7.34 27.27 16.28
N LYS A 345 7.20 26.66 17.46
CA LYS A 345 8.20 25.74 17.99
C LYS A 345 8.20 24.44 17.19
N ASP A 346 9.37 23.85 16.99
CA ASP A 346 9.46 22.47 16.53
C ASP A 346 8.74 21.57 17.53
N ASN A 347 7.53 21.19 17.20
CA ASN A 347 6.90 20.07 17.88
C ASN A 347 7.68 18.83 17.46
N THR A 348 8.60 18.38 18.32
CA THR A 348 9.29 17.10 18.22
C THR A 348 8.32 15.92 18.42
N ASN A 349 7.11 16.02 17.87
CA ASN A 349 6.24 14.86 17.75
C ASN A 349 6.89 13.95 16.70
N GLU A 350 7.62 12.97 17.23
CA GLU A 350 8.16 11.89 16.42
C GLU A 350 6.97 11.26 15.69
N SER A 351 6.98 11.35 14.36
CA SER A 351 5.94 10.74 13.53
C SER A 351 5.84 9.24 13.83
N VAL A 352 4.63 8.71 13.78
CA VAL A 352 4.35 7.27 13.95
C VAL A 352 5.09 6.41 12.92
N LEU A 353 5.54 7.00 11.82
CA LEU A 353 6.38 6.35 10.82
C LEU A 353 7.77 5.93 11.35
N PHE A 354 8.19 6.51 12.48
CA PHE A 354 9.51 6.26 13.06
C PHE A 354 9.41 5.53 14.39
N SER A 355 10.41 4.71 14.68
CA SER A 355 10.53 4.04 15.97
C SER A 355 10.76 5.05 17.10
N LYS A 356 10.38 4.67 18.33
CA LYS A 356 10.64 5.44 19.53
C LYS A 356 11.80 4.83 20.31
N SER A 357 12.85 5.62 20.57
CA SER A 357 13.93 5.19 21.46
C SER A 357 13.48 5.25 22.92
N CYS A 358 13.71 4.20 23.68
CA CYS A 358 13.43 4.19 25.10
C CYS A 358 14.37 5.16 25.83
N PRO A 359 13.88 6.13 26.62
CA PRO A 359 14.74 7.08 27.33
C PRO A 359 15.55 6.42 28.47
N ASN A 360 15.27 5.16 28.81
CA ASN A 360 15.95 4.44 29.89
C ASN A 360 17.01 3.46 29.40
N CYS A 361 16.67 2.61 28.41
CA CYS A 361 17.58 1.56 27.93
C CYS A 361 17.95 1.70 26.44
N HIS A 362 17.50 2.77 25.79
CA HIS A 362 17.76 3.13 24.38
C HIS A 362 17.32 2.09 23.35
N VAL A 363 16.58 1.03 23.74
CA VAL A 363 15.97 0.08 22.81
C VAL A 363 14.96 0.79 21.93
N GLN A 364 15.02 0.53 20.63
CA GLN A 364 14.06 1.04 19.67
C GLN A 364 12.76 0.25 19.77
N ASN A 365 11.64 0.97 19.81
CA ASN A 365 10.31 0.39 19.94
C ASN A 365 9.44 0.88 18.77
N SER A 366 8.55 0.02 18.29
CA SER A 366 7.56 0.47 17.31
C SER A 366 6.64 1.53 17.91
N SER A 367 6.17 2.45 17.09
CA SER A 367 5.44 3.65 17.49
C SER A 367 4.12 3.37 18.25
N ASP A 368 3.54 2.18 18.07
CA ASP A 368 2.31 1.72 18.73
C ASP A 368 2.52 1.16 20.14
N LYS A 369 3.76 1.01 20.58
CA LYS A 369 4.05 0.48 21.94
C LYS A 369 3.93 1.58 22.98
N HIS A 370 3.23 1.26 24.06
CA HIS A 370 3.10 2.14 25.23
C HIS A 370 4.18 1.88 26.28
N HIS A 371 4.80 0.69 26.25
CA HIS A 371 5.88 0.29 27.15
C HIS A 371 7.06 -0.24 26.34
N CYS A 372 8.25 0.00 26.84
CA CYS A 372 9.48 -0.49 26.23
C CYS A 372 9.54 -2.02 26.24
N THR A 373 9.82 -2.61 25.09
CA THR A 373 9.97 -4.07 24.96
C THR A 373 11.19 -4.61 25.68
N GLY A 374 12.24 -3.77 25.90
CA GLY A 374 13.47 -4.15 26.57
C GLY A 374 13.42 -4.02 28.10
N CYS A 375 12.90 -2.92 28.63
CA CYS A 375 12.95 -2.63 30.06
C CYS A 375 11.59 -2.36 30.72
N GLY A 376 10.49 -2.45 29.98
CA GLY A 376 9.14 -2.23 30.49
C GLY A 376 8.78 -0.77 30.80
N LYS A 377 9.71 0.19 30.61
CA LYS A 377 9.43 1.60 30.89
C LYS A 377 8.34 2.14 29.96
N GLU A 378 7.48 2.98 30.50
CA GLU A 378 6.41 3.65 29.74
C GLU A 378 6.99 4.63 28.71
N LEU A 379 6.49 4.54 27.47
CA LEU A 379 6.95 5.31 26.32
C LEU A 379 5.98 6.41 25.88
N SER A 380 4.75 6.41 26.37
CA SER A 380 3.73 7.39 25.97
C SER A 380 3.91 8.72 26.70
N LYS A 381 4.14 9.79 25.94
CA LYS A 381 4.29 11.16 26.52
C LYS A 381 3.01 11.64 27.23
N GLU A 382 1.84 11.18 26.82
CA GLU A 382 0.56 11.56 27.45
C GLU A 382 0.38 10.95 28.83
N LEU A 383 0.71 9.68 29.00
CA LEU A 383 0.64 9.01 30.32
C LEU A 383 1.73 9.52 31.26
N VAL A 384 2.92 9.86 30.74
CA VAL A 384 3.98 10.51 31.54
C VAL A 384 3.52 11.89 32.03
N LYS A 385 2.96 12.73 31.13
CA LYS A 385 2.41 14.04 31.51
C LYS A 385 1.26 13.94 32.49
N LEU A 386 0.35 12.95 32.36
CA LEU A 386 -0.73 12.71 33.31
C LEU A 386 -0.21 12.25 34.67
N LYS A 387 0.86 11.45 34.70
CA LYS A 387 1.49 11.03 35.97
C LYS A 387 2.31 12.14 36.59
N GLU A 388 2.99 12.97 35.81
CA GLU A 388 3.71 14.16 36.29
C GLU A 388 2.73 15.23 36.76
N GLY A 389 1.67 15.52 36.03
CA GLY A 389 0.61 16.42 36.43
C GLY A 389 -0.11 15.96 37.72
N LYS A 390 -0.33 14.63 37.87
CA LYS A 390 -0.84 14.07 39.14
C LYS A 390 0.16 14.19 40.28
N ARG A 391 1.47 14.05 40.03
CA ARG A 391 2.53 14.25 41.02
C ARG A 391 2.66 15.72 41.45
N GLU A 392 2.50 16.65 40.51
CA GLU A 392 2.49 18.10 40.80
C GLU A 392 1.20 18.52 41.51
N MET A 393 0.04 18.01 41.11
CA MET A 393 -1.23 18.21 41.83
C MET A 393 -1.18 17.64 43.23
N ASN A 394 -0.59 16.46 43.45
CA ASN A 394 -0.43 15.88 44.81
C ASN A 394 0.61 16.64 45.68
N LYS A 395 1.52 17.43 45.04
CA LYS A 395 2.42 18.33 45.81
C LYS A 395 1.76 19.66 46.20
N GLN A 396 0.73 20.09 45.44
CA GLN A 396 0.03 21.36 45.68
C GLN A 396 -1.31 21.22 46.42
N SER A 397 -1.91 20.04 46.46
CA SER A 397 -3.18 19.81 47.13
C SER A 397 -3.00 19.03 48.45
N LYS A 398 -2.67 19.74 49.53
CA LYS A 398 -3.12 19.37 50.86
C LYS A 398 -4.57 19.83 51.02
N ILE A 399 -5.50 19.13 50.41
CA ILE A 399 -6.93 19.26 50.65
C ILE A 399 -7.44 17.88 51.07
N PRO A 400 -7.64 17.62 52.41
CA PRO A 400 -8.05 16.31 52.93
C PRO A 400 -9.43 15.84 52.39
N ASP A 401 -10.27 16.77 51.97
CA ASP A 401 -11.68 16.52 51.59
C ASP A 401 -11.86 15.92 50.18
N PHE A 402 -10.83 15.97 49.33
CA PHE A 402 -10.93 15.45 47.95
C PHE A 402 -10.51 13.97 47.86
N GLU A 403 -9.52 13.55 48.64
CA GLU A 403 -9.09 12.14 48.70
C GLU A 403 -10.20 11.28 49.33
N ASP A 404 -10.92 11.77 50.33
CA ASP A 404 -12.02 11.05 50.98
C ASP A 404 -13.22 10.86 50.06
N LYS A 405 -13.50 11.83 49.17
CA LYS A 405 -14.56 11.73 48.15
C LYS A 405 -14.21 10.77 47.01
N ILE A 406 -12.95 10.67 46.62
CA ILE A 406 -12.48 9.75 45.57
C ILE A 406 -12.42 8.33 46.17
N SER A 407 -11.90 8.13 47.35
CA SER A 407 -11.89 6.83 48.03
C SER A 407 -13.30 6.26 48.21
N LYS A 408 -14.27 7.05 48.67
CA LYS A 408 -15.69 6.63 48.75
C LYS A 408 -16.30 6.30 47.40
N LYS A 409 -15.88 6.97 46.33
CA LYS A 409 -16.36 6.66 44.94
C LYS A 409 -15.74 5.37 44.39
N ILE A 410 -14.49 5.09 44.73
CA ILE A 410 -13.79 3.84 44.35
C ILE A 410 -14.40 2.66 45.08
N GLU A 411 -14.61 2.76 46.42
CA GLU A 411 -15.27 1.73 47.21
C GLU A 411 -16.68 1.41 46.69
N ASN A 412 -17.42 2.43 46.26
CA ASN A 412 -18.76 2.24 45.71
C ASN A 412 -18.73 1.55 44.34
N LEU A 413 -17.73 1.81 43.51
CA LEU A 413 -17.54 1.12 42.21
C LEU A 413 -17.08 -0.32 42.44
N GLU A 414 -16.22 -0.60 43.37
CA GLU A 414 -15.81 -1.95 43.73
C GLU A 414 -16.98 -2.79 44.29
N TYR A 415 -17.82 -2.17 45.11
CA TYR A 415 -19.04 -2.80 45.60
C TYR A 415 -20.02 -3.16 44.48
N LEU A 416 -20.26 -2.25 43.54
CA LEU A 416 -21.12 -2.47 42.36
C LEU A 416 -20.56 -3.56 41.42
N PHE A 417 -19.24 -3.60 41.31
CA PHE A 417 -18.57 -4.64 40.49
C PHE A 417 -18.71 -6.03 41.13
N LEU A 418 -18.57 -6.14 42.47
CA LEU A 418 -18.80 -7.38 43.21
C LEU A 418 -20.25 -7.83 43.14
N GLU A 419 -21.22 -6.91 43.19
CA GLU A 419 -22.65 -7.25 42.98
C GLU A 419 -22.95 -7.77 41.58
N GLN A 420 -22.37 -7.15 40.56
CA GLN A 420 -22.48 -7.65 39.18
C GLN A 420 -21.89 -9.06 39.02
N GLN A 421 -20.74 -9.34 39.64
CA GLN A 421 -20.16 -10.69 39.60
C GLN A 421 -21.05 -11.73 40.28
N LYS A 422 -21.67 -11.39 41.42
CA LYS A 422 -22.64 -12.25 42.12
C LYS A 422 -23.92 -12.50 41.30
N LEU A 423 -24.36 -11.52 40.53
CA LEU A 423 -25.51 -11.67 39.64
C LEU A 423 -25.16 -12.57 38.42
N ILE A 424 -23.99 -12.40 37.88
CA ILE A 424 -23.49 -13.24 36.76
C ILE A 424 -23.34 -14.71 37.21
N SER A 425 -22.77 -14.95 38.41
CA SER A 425 -22.66 -16.31 38.94
C SER A 425 -24.03 -16.97 39.17
N LYS A 426 -25.02 -16.23 39.73
CA LYS A 426 -26.39 -16.71 39.90
C LYS A 426 -27.08 -17.01 38.53
N LEU A 427 -26.80 -16.28 37.51
CA LEU A 427 -27.32 -16.51 36.13
C LEU A 427 -26.68 -17.73 35.51
N VAL A 428 -25.38 -17.95 35.71
CA VAL A 428 -24.65 -19.14 35.24
C VAL A 428 -25.18 -20.38 35.95
N ASP A 429 -25.37 -20.37 37.28
CA ASP A 429 -25.91 -21.48 38.06
C ASP A 429 -27.38 -21.83 37.69
N LYS A 430 -28.16 -20.77 37.34
CA LYS A 430 -29.54 -20.97 36.86
C LYS A 430 -29.60 -21.60 35.44
N LYS A 431 -28.63 -21.28 34.60
CA LYS A 431 -28.50 -21.85 33.25
C LYS A 431 -28.03 -23.30 33.28
N THR A 432 -27.14 -23.63 34.21
CA THR A 432 -26.67 -25.02 34.43
C THR A 432 -27.76 -25.95 34.96
N LYS A 433 -28.70 -25.42 35.78
CA LYS A 433 -29.88 -26.20 36.27
C LYS A 433 -31.01 -26.37 35.26
N ILE A 434 -30.98 -25.70 34.12
CA ILE A 434 -31.99 -25.85 33.05
C ILE A 434 -31.48 -26.83 31.96
N ILE A 435 -30.21 -27.20 31.98
CA ILE A 435 -29.56 -28.11 31.01
C ILE A 435 -29.37 -29.52 31.60
N GLN A 436 -29.63 -29.73 32.89
CA GLN A 436 -29.85 -31.02 33.57
C GLN A 436 -31.36 -31.32 33.68
#